data_a24cb41e1b59423718c29b89268ae926
#
_entry.id   a24cb41e1b59423718c29b89268ae926
#
_cell.length_a   1.000
_cell.length_b   1.000
_cell.length_c   1.000
_cell.angle_alpha   90.00
_cell.angle_beta   90.00
_cell.angle_gamma   90.00
#
_symmetry.space_group_name_H-M   'P 1'
#
loop_
_entity.id
_entity.type
_entity.pdbx_description
1 polymer ?
#
loop_
_entity_poly.entity_id
_entity_poly.type
_entity_poly.pdbx_seq_one_letter_code
_entity_poly.pdbx_strand_id
1 'polypeptide(L)'
;MRRWGIVIRSLLERESHAPPWRVLLVHLRKLELRGVLRGGRFITGIGGEQFAFPETVDALRKFKKDKKNKEGVAQPYYCLAASDPLNLLKLTLPNRRLPRLLKNRVLFQGGIPIAMLDSAEVHYLRDIDPQEQWNIHQMLLKRNFPIRLRSYLGSR
;
A
#
# COMPACT_ATOMS: atom_id res chain seq x y z
N MET A 1 9.57 -8.74 -9.86
CA MET A 1 9.04 -7.54 -10.52
C MET A 1 7.56 -7.64 -10.87
N ARG A 2 7.08 -8.65 -11.59
CA ARG A 2 5.66 -8.75 -11.99
C ARG A 2 4.65 -8.66 -10.83
N ARG A 3 5.00 -9.14 -9.63
CA ARG A 3 4.13 -9.08 -8.44
C ARG A 3 3.94 -7.65 -7.91
N TRP A 4 5.02 -6.87 -7.84
CA TRP A 4 5.03 -5.58 -7.17
C TRP A 4 4.95 -4.37 -8.12
N GLY A 5 5.20 -4.58 -9.41
CA GLY A 5 5.31 -3.52 -10.41
C GLY A 5 6.58 -2.70 -10.31
N ILE A 6 6.94 -2.28 -9.11
CA ILE A 6 8.17 -1.53 -8.80
C ILE A 6 9.06 -2.37 -7.90
N VAL A 7 10.37 -2.36 -8.17
CA VAL A 7 11.40 -3.00 -7.35
C VAL A 7 12.14 -1.93 -6.55
N ILE A 8 12.13 -2.11 -5.25
CA ILE A 8 12.87 -1.32 -4.27
C ILE A 8 13.49 -2.28 -3.25
N ARG A 9 14.59 -1.88 -2.63
CA ARG A 9 15.30 -2.73 -1.66
C ARG A 9 14.40 -3.25 -0.55
N SER A 10 13.61 -2.39 0.07
CA SER A 10 12.74 -2.73 1.20
C SER A 10 11.58 -3.68 0.86
N LEU A 11 11.16 -3.76 -0.41
CA LEU A 11 10.21 -4.78 -0.88
C LEU A 11 10.88 -6.14 -1.04
N LEU A 12 12.12 -6.17 -1.53
CA LEU A 12 12.86 -7.41 -1.72
C LEU A 12 13.26 -8.07 -0.40
N GLU A 13 13.49 -7.30 0.64
CA GLU A 13 13.72 -7.82 2.01
C GLU A 13 12.52 -8.64 2.54
N ARG A 14 11.36 -8.56 1.89
CA ARG A 14 10.15 -9.35 2.21
C ARG A 14 10.07 -10.67 1.43
N GLU A 15 10.95 -10.87 0.46
CA GLU A 15 10.98 -12.06 -0.41
C GLU A 15 12.03 -13.03 0.10
N SER A 16 11.63 -14.23 0.53
CA SER A 16 12.48 -15.22 1.14
C SER A 16 13.59 -15.79 0.22
N HIS A 17 13.38 -15.72 -1.11
CA HIS A 17 14.30 -16.25 -2.12
C HIS A 17 14.98 -15.17 -2.97
N ALA A 18 14.87 -13.89 -2.56
CA ALA A 18 15.53 -12.82 -3.30
C ALA A 18 17.07 -12.86 -3.04
N PRO A 19 17.90 -12.69 -4.08
CA PRO A 19 19.33 -12.54 -3.90
C PRO A 19 19.64 -11.22 -3.15
N PRO A 20 20.84 -11.09 -2.56
CA PRO A 20 21.25 -9.86 -1.91
C PRO A 20 21.10 -8.64 -2.82
N TRP A 21 20.61 -7.53 -2.28
CA TRP A 21 20.35 -6.31 -3.06
C TRP A 21 21.52 -5.87 -3.93
N ARG A 22 22.75 -5.94 -3.42
CA ARG A 22 23.96 -5.53 -4.17
C ARG A 22 24.13 -6.33 -5.46
N VAL A 23 23.87 -7.63 -5.41
CA VAL A 23 23.96 -8.52 -6.58
C VAL A 23 22.86 -8.18 -7.56
N LEU A 24 21.64 -8.06 -7.06
CA LEU A 24 20.49 -7.75 -7.90
C LEU A 24 20.61 -6.38 -8.58
N LEU A 25 21.14 -5.39 -7.88
CA LEU A 25 21.30 -4.02 -8.38
C LEU A 25 22.15 -3.99 -9.66
N VAL A 26 23.25 -4.77 -9.72
CA VAL A 26 24.10 -4.86 -10.92
C VAL A 26 23.27 -5.37 -12.11
N HIS A 27 22.43 -6.37 -11.90
CA HIS A 27 21.58 -6.90 -12.97
C HIS A 27 20.46 -5.92 -13.37
N LEU A 28 19.86 -5.23 -12.41
CA LEU A 28 18.82 -4.22 -12.68
C LEU A 28 19.37 -3.07 -13.50
N ARG A 29 20.56 -2.57 -13.19
CA ARG A 29 21.23 -1.52 -13.97
C ARG A 29 21.58 -1.99 -15.40
N LYS A 30 22.01 -3.25 -15.58
CA LYS A 30 22.22 -3.81 -16.91
C LYS A 30 20.92 -3.88 -17.73
N LEU A 31 19.82 -4.24 -17.10
CA LEU A 31 18.50 -4.27 -17.75
C LEU A 31 18.00 -2.85 -18.07
N GLU A 32 18.30 -1.88 -17.24
CA GLU A 32 18.01 -0.47 -17.51
C GLU A 32 18.80 0.04 -18.72
N LEU A 33 20.11 -0.23 -18.79
CA LEU A 33 20.94 0.13 -19.94
C LEU A 33 20.43 -0.49 -21.24
N ARG A 34 19.83 -1.67 -21.17
CA ARG A 34 19.20 -2.34 -22.32
C ARG A 34 17.78 -1.82 -22.64
N GLY A 35 17.27 -0.86 -21.88
CA GLY A 35 15.93 -0.31 -22.05
C GLY A 35 14.79 -1.22 -21.57
N VAL A 36 15.10 -2.40 -20.98
CA VAL A 36 14.10 -3.35 -20.45
C VAL A 36 13.42 -2.81 -19.22
N LEU A 37 14.15 -2.05 -18.39
CA LEU A 37 13.65 -1.40 -17.20
C LEU A 37 13.83 0.10 -17.28
N ARG A 38 13.09 0.80 -16.42
CA ARG A 38 13.27 2.22 -16.13
C ARG A 38 13.69 2.38 -14.68
N GLY A 39 14.84 3.05 -14.46
CA GLY A 39 15.25 3.53 -13.15
C GLY A 39 14.63 4.88 -12.86
N GLY A 40 14.35 5.17 -11.61
CA GLY A 40 13.78 6.44 -11.20
C GLY A 40 13.40 6.51 -9.73
N ARG A 41 12.64 7.54 -9.37
CA ARG A 41 11.99 7.69 -8.06
C ARG A 41 10.49 7.72 -8.26
N PHE A 42 9.88 6.56 -8.28
CA PHE A 42 8.44 6.38 -8.54
C PHE A 42 7.60 6.58 -7.28
N ILE A 43 8.15 6.23 -6.11
CA ILE A 43 7.47 6.33 -4.82
C ILE A 43 8.19 7.37 -3.98
N THR A 44 7.47 8.43 -3.60
CA THR A 44 7.97 9.50 -2.74
C THR A 44 8.23 8.95 -1.32
N GLY A 45 9.27 9.45 -0.66
CA GLY A 45 9.63 9.07 0.71
C GLY A 45 10.44 7.77 0.83
N ILE A 46 10.63 7.03 -0.26
CA ILE A 46 11.47 5.83 -0.28
C ILE A 46 12.82 6.15 -0.90
N GLY A 47 13.87 6.03 -0.10
CA GLY A 47 15.25 6.24 -0.55
C GLY A 47 15.78 5.09 -1.41
N GLY A 48 16.87 5.39 -2.14
CA GLY A 48 17.55 4.43 -3.01
C GLY A 48 16.98 4.34 -4.42
N GLU A 49 17.60 3.48 -5.21
CA GLU A 49 17.20 3.24 -6.60
C GLU A 49 15.91 2.41 -6.66
N GLN A 50 15.04 2.82 -7.55
CA GLN A 50 13.77 2.15 -7.81
C GLN A 50 13.72 1.79 -9.30
N PHE A 51 13.29 0.56 -9.61
CA PHE A 51 13.21 0.06 -10.98
C PHE A 51 11.79 -0.41 -11.27
N ALA A 52 11.31 -0.13 -12.48
CA ALA A 52 10.00 -0.56 -12.95
C ALA A 52 10.04 -0.95 -14.43
N PHE A 53 9.08 -1.74 -14.87
CA PHE A 53 8.84 -1.92 -16.29
C PHE A 53 8.27 -0.64 -16.93
N PRO A 54 8.55 -0.37 -18.22
CA PRO A 54 8.00 0.81 -18.91
C PRO A 54 6.49 0.92 -18.77
N GLU A 55 5.75 -0.18 -18.95
CA GLU A 55 4.30 -0.24 -18.82
C GLU A 55 3.81 0.12 -17.41
N THR A 56 4.58 -0.23 -16.37
CA THR A 56 4.27 0.17 -14.99
C THR A 56 4.43 1.69 -14.81
N VAL A 57 5.47 2.27 -15.41
CA VAL A 57 5.69 3.72 -15.37
C VAL A 57 4.55 4.47 -16.05
N ASP A 58 4.09 3.96 -17.20
CA ASP A 58 2.97 4.57 -17.92
C ASP A 58 1.65 4.44 -17.15
N ALA A 59 1.41 3.29 -16.49
CA ALA A 59 0.27 3.12 -15.59
C ALA A 59 0.30 4.12 -14.41
N LEU A 60 1.46 4.36 -13.81
CA LEU A 60 1.62 5.35 -12.74
C LEU A 60 1.36 6.78 -13.21
N ARG A 61 1.84 7.13 -14.42
CA ARG A 61 1.57 8.44 -15.04
C ARG A 61 0.08 8.64 -15.29
N LYS A 62 -0.59 7.62 -15.83
CA LYS A 62 -2.04 7.64 -16.05
C LYS A 62 -2.77 7.82 -14.72
N PHE A 63 -2.43 7.03 -13.71
CA PHE A 63 -3.03 7.13 -12.37
C PHE A 63 -2.86 8.54 -11.78
N LYS A 64 -1.69 9.16 -11.93
CA LYS A 64 -1.44 10.54 -11.47
C LYS A 64 -2.32 11.56 -12.17
N LYS A 65 -2.53 11.42 -13.49
CA LYS A 65 -3.45 12.27 -14.27
C LYS A 65 -4.90 12.09 -13.82
N ASP A 66 -5.34 10.84 -13.68
CA ASP A 66 -6.70 10.51 -13.25
C ASP A 66 -6.99 11.02 -11.83
N LYS A 67 -6.00 10.98 -10.94
CA LYS A 67 -6.12 11.53 -9.60
C LYS A 67 -6.31 13.06 -9.61
N LYS A 68 -5.57 13.80 -10.46
CA LYS A 68 -5.75 15.24 -10.62
C LYS A 68 -7.15 15.58 -11.14
N ASN A 69 -7.64 14.81 -12.10
CA ASN A 69 -8.97 15.02 -12.68
C ASN A 69 -10.13 14.68 -11.71
N LYS A 70 -9.83 13.96 -10.64
CA LYS A 70 -10.79 13.55 -9.59
C LYS A 70 -10.63 14.35 -8.29
N GLU A 71 -9.91 15.46 -8.29
CA GLU A 71 -9.87 16.39 -7.16
C GLU A 71 -11.28 16.90 -6.90
N GLY A 72 -11.79 16.73 -5.67
CA GLY A 72 -13.17 17.06 -5.28
C GLY A 72 -14.17 15.90 -5.35
N VAL A 73 -13.81 14.76 -5.93
CA VAL A 73 -14.64 13.54 -5.89
C VAL A 73 -14.32 12.71 -4.66
N ALA A 74 -15.35 12.28 -3.91
CA ALA A 74 -15.19 11.41 -2.76
C ALA A 74 -14.42 10.14 -3.13
N GLN A 75 -13.26 9.96 -2.50
CA GLN A 75 -12.41 8.80 -2.77
C GLN A 75 -12.88 7.58 -1.95
N PRO A 76 -12.89 6.37 -2.54
CA PRO A 76 -13.34 5.17 -1.85
C PRO A 76 -12.41 4.80 -0.68
N TYR A 77 -13.01 4.22 0.34
CA TYR A 77 -12.31 3.65 1.48
C TYR A 77 -11.98 2.18 1.24
N TYR A 78 -10.76 1.79 1.64
CA TYR A 78 -10.30 0.40 1.62
C TYR A 78 -9.72 0.03 2.98
N CYS A 79 -10.26 -1.01 3.62
CA CYS A 79 -9.76 -1.51 4.89
C CYS A 79 -8.97 -2.80 4.66
N LEU A 80 -7.68 -2.78 4.97
CA LEU A 80 -6.79 -3.93 4.84
C LEU A 80 -6.36 -4.43 6.22
N ALA A 81 -6.25 -5.74 6.37
CA ALA A 81 -5.63 -6.33 7.57
C ALA A 81 -4.13 -5.96 7.64
N ALA A 82 -3.59 -5.84 8.84
CA ALA A 82 -2.15 -5.59 9.00
C ALA A 82 -1.28 -6.73 8.44
N SER A 83 -1.81 -7.95 8.40
CA SER A 83 -1.17 -9.14 7.84
C SER A 83 -1.32 -9.26 6.32
N ASP A 84 -2.18 -8.44 5.69
CA ASP A 84 -2.40 -8.49 4.24
C ASP A 84 -1.09 -8.17 3.48
N PRO A 85 -0.69 -8.99 2.49
CA PRO A 85 0.49 -8.72 1.67
C PRO A 85 0.45 -7.36 0.96
N LEU A 86 -0.75 -6.87 0.60
CA LEU A 86 -0.93 -5.55 -0.02
C LEU A 86 -0.79 -4.39 0.96
N ASN A 87 -0.72 -4.67 2.27
CA ASN A 87 -0.48 -3.64 3.27
C ASN A 87 0.98 -3.19 3.23
N LEU A 88 1.22 -2.06 2.58
CA LEU A 88 2.54 -1.43 2.45
C LEU A 88 2.76 -0.29 3.46
N LEU A 89 1.99 -0.24 4.55
CA LEU A 89 2.07 0.83 5.56
C LEU A 89 3.51 1.08 6.03
N LYS A 90 4.25 0.00 6.34
CA LYS A 90 5.66 0.09 6.80
C LYS A 90 6.58 0.78 5.77
N LEU A 91 6.26 0.72 4.48
CA LEU A 91 7.04 1.38 3.43
C LEU A 91 6.68 2.86 3.30
N THR A 92 5.40 3.19 3.47
CA THR A 92 4.88 4.56 3.31
C THR A 92 5.03 5.39 4.59
N LEU A 93 4.98 4.74 5.76
CA LEU A 93 5.11 5.35 7.08
C LEU A 93 6.12 4.56 7.94
N PRO A 94 7.44 4.71 7.71
CA PRO A 94 8.46 3.91 8.39
C PRO A 94 8.49 4.11 9.91
N ASN A 95 8.06 5.27 10.40
CA ASN A 95 8.00 5.60 11.84
C ASN A 95 6.74 5.05 12.53
N ARG A 96 5.80 4.47 11.79
CA ARG A 96 4.59 3.84 12.34
C ARG A 96 4.71 2.33 12.23
N ARG A 97 4.67 1.66 13.37
CA ARG A 97 4.69 0.19 13.44
C ARG A 97 3.28 -0.28 13.75
N LEU A 98 2.77 -1.19 12.94
CA LEU A 98 1.53 -1.90 13.21
C LEU A 98 1.85 -3.40 13.22
N PRO A 99 1.67 -4.11 14.35
CA PRO A 99 1.89 -5.56 14.42
C PRO A 99 1.02 -6.29 13.40
N ARG A 100 1.59 -7.31 12.74
CA ARG A 100 0.91 -8.11 11.71
C ARG A 100 -0.09 -9.10 12.32
N LEU A 101 -1.00 -8.60 13.11
CA LEU A 101 -2.10 -9.37 13.68
C LEU A 101 -3.33 -9.27 12.78
N LEU A 102 -4.11 -10.35 12.68
CA LEU A 102 -5.34 -10.37 11.89
C LEU A 102 -6.39 -9.36 12.37
N LYS A 103 -6.36 -9.02 13.65
CA LYS A 103 -7.25 -8.01 14.25
C LYS A 103 -6.85 -6.58 13.92
N ASN A 104 -5.57 -6.35 13.65
CA ASN A 104 -5.04 -5.02 13.32
C ASN A 104 -5.33 -4.68 11.85
N ARG A 105 -5.68 -3.44 11.59
CA ARG A 105 -6.13 -2.99 10.27
C ARG A 105 -5.63 -1.60 9.94
N VAL A 106 -5.60 -1.31 8.65
CA VAL A 106 -5.31 0.03 8.11
C VAL A 106 -6.43 0.43 7.18
N LEU A 107 -6.95 1.62 7.35
CA LEU A 107 -7.91 2.24 6.46
C LEU A 107 -7.20 3.19 5.52
N PHE A 108 -7.44 2.98 4.23
CA PHE A 108 -6.93 3.82 3.15
C PHE A 108 -8.08 4.58 2.50
N GLN A 109 -7.82 5.82 2.12
CA GLN A 109 -8.71 6.63 1.27
C GLN A 109 -7.92 7.13 0.06
N GLY A 110 -8.38 6.77 -1.14
CA GLY A 110 -7.66 7.11 -2.37
C GLY A 110 -6.22 6.62 -2.41
N GLY A 111 -5.91 5.48 -1.76
CA GLY A 111 -4.58 4.89 -1.66
C GLY A 111 -3.67 5.49 -0.57
N ILE A 112 -4.15 6.48 0.19
CA ILE A 112 -3.41 7.09 1.30
C ILE A 112 -3.92 6.50 2.63
N PRO A 113 -3.04 6.00 3.52
CA PRO A 113 -3.46 5.53 4.83
C PRO A 113 -3.92 6.72 5.69
N ILE A 114 -5.11 6.62 6.26
CA ILE A 114 -5.74 7.70 7.04
C ILE A 114 -5.96 7.34 8.51
N ALA A 115 -6.12 6.06 8.80
CA ALA A 115 -6.27 5.57 10.18
C ALA A 115 -5.81 4.12 10.29
N MET A 116 -5.46 3.69 11.49
CA MET A 116 -5.11 2.31 11.80
C MET A 116 -5.75 1.87 13.11
N LEU A 117 -6.11 0.59 13.15
CA LEU A 117 -6.56 -0.10 14.36
C LEU A 117 -5.42 -0.98 14.85
N ASP A 118 -4.89 -0.67 16.03
CA ASP A 118 -3.93 -1.50 16.74
C ASP A 118 -4.58 -2.08 18.00
N SER A 119 -4.71 -3.39 18.04
CA SER A 119 -5.35 -4.15 19.13
C SER A 119 -6.82 -3.78 19.35
N ALA A 120 -7.15 -2.65 19.89
CA ALA A 120 -8.50 -2.12 20.06
C ALA A 120 -8.52 -0.58 19.96
N GLU A 121 -7.36 0.03 19.78
CA GLU A 121 -7.20 1.47 19.72
C GLU A 121 -7.12 1.96 18.28
N VAL A 122 -7.87 3.03 17.97
CA VAL A 122 -7.86 3.66 16.66
C VAL A 122 -6.90 4.84 16.68
N HIS A 123 -5.90 4.81 15.81
CA HIS A 123 -4.96 5.90 15.61
C HIS A 123 -5.23 6.59 14.28
N TYR A 124 -5.52 7.87 14.31
CA TYR A 124 -5.67 8.69 13.11
C TYR A 124 -4.30 9.15 12.62
N LEU A 125 -4.08 9.08 11.30
CA LEU A 125 -2.79 9.40 10.66
C LEU A 125 -2.79 10.80 10.02
N ARG A 126 -3.95 11.46 10.03
CA ARG A 126 -4.17 12.84 9.62
C ARG A 126 -5.26 13.47 10.50
N ASP A 127 -5.42 14.77 10.43
CA ASP A 127 -6.57 15.45 11.03
C ASP A 127 -7.85 15.04 10.28
N ILE A 128 -8.86 14.63 11.04
CA ILE A 128 -10.12 14.09 10.54
C ILE A 128 -11.26 14.76 11.32
N ASP A 129 -12.27 15.19 10.59
CA ASP A 129 -13.48 15.76 11.15
C ASP A 129 -14.15 14.78 12.15
N PRO A 130 -14.64 15.25 13.31
CA PRO A 130 -15.28 14.40 14.31
C PRO A 130 -16.42 13.54 13.78
N GLN A 131 -17.19 14.01 12.80
CA GLN A 131 -18.25 13.21 12.17
C GLN A 131 -17.68 12.08 11.34
N GLU A 132 -16.58 12.34 10.60
CA GLU A 132 -15.88 11.34 9.81
C GLU A 132 -15.18 10.30 10.70
N GLN A 133 -14.68 10.70 11.88
CA GLN A 133 -14.03 9.80 12.86
C GLN A 133 -14.94 8.64 13.25
N TRP A 134 -16.22 8.90 13.52
CA TRP A 134 -17.18 7.85 13.88
C TRP A 134 -17.33 6.83 12.75
N ASN A 135 -17.46 7.27 11.50
CA ASN A 135 -17.57 6.40 10.34
C ASN A 135 -16.30 5.55 10.15
N ILE A 136 -15.12 6.17 10.28
CA ILE A 136 -13.83 5.50 10.19
C ILE A 136 -13.67 4.44 11.27
N HIS A 137 -14.06 4.75 12.51
CA HIS A 137 -14.05 3.82 13.63
C HIS A 137 -14.93 2.59 13.32
N GLN A 138 -16.14 2.80 12.82
CA GLN A 138 -17.03 1.70 12.41
C GLN A 138 -16.44 0.85 11.28
N MET A 139 -15.79 1.47 10.27
CA MET A 139 -15.15 0.74 9.16
C MET A 139 -13.98 -0.11 9.64
N LEU A 140 -13.20 0.36 10.62
CA LEU A 140 -12.08 -0.36 11.18
C LEU A 140 -12.52 -1.54 12.06
N LEU A 141 -13.61 -1.39 12.82
CA LEU A 141 -14.13 -2.44 13.69
C LEU A 141 -14.93 -3.50 12.94
N LYS A 142 -15.71 -3.12 11.92
CA LYS A 142 -16.49 -4.08 11.13
C LYS A 142 -15.56 -5.02 10.37
N ARG A 143 -15.68 -6.31 10.62
CA ARG A 143 -15.01 -7.33 9.78
C ARG A 143 -15.68 -7.31 8.42
N ASN A 144 -14.99 -6.79 7.40
CA ASN A 144 -15.40 -6.97 6.01
C ASN A 144 -15.15 -8.43 5.60
N PHE A 145 -16.12 -9.29 5.90
CA PHE A 145 -16.12 -10.63 5.33
C PHE A 145 -16.39 -10.52 3.81
N PRO A 146 -15.69 -11.32 2.98
CA PRO A 146 -16.01 -11.43 1.57
C PRO A 146 -17.51 -11.68 1.40
N ILE A 147 -18.13 -11.08 0.39
CA ILE A 147 -19.58 -11.17 0.11
C ILE A 147 -20.06 -12.63 0.13
N ARG A 148 -19.22 -13.57 -0.36
CA ARG A 148 -19.51 -15.02 -0.35
C ARG A 148 -19.63 -15.63 1.03
N LEU A 149 -19.03 -15.06 2.07
CA LEU A 149 -19.10 -15.58 3.44
C LEU A 149 -20.16 -14.88 4.28
N ARG A 150 -20.76 -13.77 3.81
CA ARG A 150 -21.81 -13.07 4.55
C ARG A 150 -23.06 -13.90 4.74
N SER A 151 -23.41 -14.75 3.75
CA SER A 151 -24.58 -15.66 3.82
C SER A 151 -24.43 -16.78 4.86
N TYR A 152 -23.19 -17.15 5.23
CA TYR A 152 -22.93 -18.22 6.21
C TYR A 152 -22.81 -17.71 7.66
N LEU A 153 -22.67 -16.40 7.86
CA LEU A 153 -22.37 -15.81 9.17
C LEU A 153 -23.61 -15.22 9.86
N GLY A 154 -24.79 -15.34 9.27
CA GLY A 154 -26.05 -14.86 9.84
C GLY A 154 -26.03 -13.34 10.06
N SER A 155 -27.07 -12.65 9.69
CA SER A 155 -27.33 -11.28 10.12
C SER A 155 -27.54 -11.25 11.64
N ARG A 156 -26.55 -10.82 12.39
CA ARG A 156 -26.71 -10.32 13.76
C ARG A 156 -26.58 -8.83 13.76
#